data_20691eb021bc7d62b91c2be42d9da039
#
_entry.id   20691eb021bc7d62b91c2be42d9da039
#
_cell.length_a   1.000
_cell.length_b   1.000
_cell.length_c   1.000
_cell.angle_alpha   90.00
_cell.angle_beta   90.00
_cell.angle_gamma   90.00
#
_symmetry.space_group_name_H-M   'P 1'
#
loop_
_entity.id
_entity.type
_entity.pdbx_description
1 polymer ?
#
loop_
_entity_poly.entity_id
_entity_poly.type
_entity_poly.pdbx_seq_one_letter_code
_entity_poly.pdbx_strand_id
1 'polypeptide(L)'
;MSQHQMYALCDGMGGETSGDKAAELAVLTLREEFSDCKGIDLQNYIKKVNKRICEYQQTYGVRMGTTFAGIYIENKHLTAINLGDSRIYRIAENEMRQISKDHNEYQTMIDAGIEFTEQAAKRAKSRLTQFLGMDDEEIELEPQIYVNSAVTVGESYLICSDGLSDTLSDEEIEKTMLACNPVEDNICESLIKQAEQKNAKDNMTAICLHILDDSEHE
;
A
#
# COMPACT_ATOMS: atom_id res chain seq x y z
N MET A 1 -2.78 -20.71 18.72
CA MET A 1 -3.18 -20.84 17.31
C MET A 1 -2.31 -19.88 16.52
N SER A 2 -1.76 -20.26 15.38
CA SER A 2 -1.07 -19.29 14.53
C SER A 2 -2.09 -18.24 14.07
N GLN A 3 -1.92 -17.01 14.51
CA GLN A 3 -2.77 -15.92 14.06
C GLN A 3 -2.18 -15.41 12.74
N HIS A 4 -2.93 -15.60 11.67
CA HIS A 4 -2.64 -14.99 10.38
C HIS A 4 -3.43 -13.68 10.29
N GLN A 5 -2.76 -12.59 10.00
CA GLN A 5 -3.39 -11.28 9.84
C GLN A 5 -2.97 -10.69 8.49
N MET A 6 -3.92 -10.15 7.76
CA MET A 6 -3.68 -9.48 6.49
C MET A 6 -4.37 -8.12 6.48
N TYR A 7 -3.63 -7.10 6.16
CA TYR A 7 -4.09 -5.73 5.98
C TYR A 7 -3.67 -5.27 4.59
N ALA A 8 -4.59 -4.74 3.82
CA ALA A 8 -4.28 -4.32 2.46
C ALA A 8 -5.09 -3.10 2.05
N LEU A 9 -4.48 -2.29 1.21
CA LEU A 9 -5.05 -1.14 0.54
C LEU A 9 -4.88 -1.32 -0.95
N CYS A 10 -5.93 -0.99 -1.70
CA CYS A 10 -5.96 -0.96 -3.15
C CYS A 10 -6.49 0.40 -3.58
N ASP A 11 -5.70 1.14 -4.35
CA ASP A 11 -6.08 2.43 -4.90
C ASP A 11 -6.36 2.27 -6.40
N GLY A 12 -7.60 2.51 -6.77
CA GLY A 12 -8.10 2.19 -8.11
C GLY A 12 -7.89 3.31 -9.11
N MET A 13 -7.41 3.00 -10.30
CA MET A 13 -7.20 3.93 -11.41
C MET A 13 -7.95 3.52 -12.67
N GLY A 14 -8.32 4.49 -13.52
CA GLY A 14 -9.03 4.24 -14.79
C GLY A 14 -10.38 4.95 -14.92
N GLY A 15 -10.54 6.09 -14.23
CA GLY A 15 -11.79 6.89 -14.15
C GLY A 15 -12.74 6.36 -13.07
N GLU A 16 -13.73 7.20 -12.69
CA GLU A 16 -14.55 7.04 -11.47
C GLU A 16 -15.18 5.66 -11.27
N THR A 17 -15.56 4.95 -12.33
CA THR A 17 -16.26 3.65 -12.20
C THR A 17 -15.38 2.44 -12.45
N SER A 18 -14.27 2.60 -13.16
CA SER A 18 -13.42 1.46 -13.54
C SER A 18 -12.33 1.19 -12.52
N GLY A 19 -11.76 2.23 -11.89
CA GLY A 19 -10.79 2.10 -10.82
C GLY A 19 -11.38 1.42 -9.59
N ASP A 20 -12.58 1.84 -9.16
CA ASP A 20 -13.29 1.21 -8.05
C ASP A 20 -13.49 -0.30 -8.26
N LYS A 21 -13.81 -0.69 -9.51
CA LYS A 21 -13.99 -2.11 -9.84
C LYS A 21 -12.71 -2.91 -9.80
N ALA A 22 -11.57 -2.31 -10.20
CA ALA A 22 -10.28 -2.97 -10.09
C ALA A 22 -9.89 -3.19 -8.63
N ALA A 23 -10.03 -2.17 -7.79
CA ALA A 23 -9.79 -2.27 -6.35
C ALA A 23 -10.72 -3.29 -5.67
N GLU A 24 -12.02 -3.28 -6.02
CA GLU A 24 -13.00 -4.27 -5.52
C GLU A 24 -12.58 -5.70 -5.86
N LEU A 25 -12.20 -5.97 -7.12
CA LEU A 25 -11.75 -7.30 -7.55
C LEU A 25 -10.51 -7.77 -6.78
N ALA A 26 -9.56 -6.86 -6.52
CA ALA A 26 -8.38 -7.17 -5.73
C ALA A 26 -8.76 -7.56 -4.29
N VAL A 27 -9.57 -6.75 -3.61
CA VAL A 27 -10.01 -7.01 -2.22
C VAL A 27 -10.85 -8.29 -2.12
N LEU A 28 -11.77 -8.52 -3.06
CA LEU A 28 -12.60 -9.75 -3.07
C LEU A 28 -11.73 -10.99 -3.26
N THR A 29 -10.76 -10.95 -4.18
CA THR A 29 -9.84 -12.07 -4.39
C THR A 29 -9.00 -12.33 -3.14
N LEU A 30 -8.52 -11.27 -2.46
CA LEU A 30 -7.79 -11.41 -1.20
C LEU A 30 -8.61 -12.14 -0.15
N ARG A 31 -9.89 -11.77 0.01
CA ARG A 31 -10.79 -12.41 0.96
C ARG A 31 -11.04 -13.90 0.63
N GLU A 32 -11.14 -14.24 -0.65
CA GLU A 32 -11.30 -15.62 -1.11
C GLU A 32 -10.06 -16.47 -0.77
N GLU A 33 -8.85 -15.95 -1.05
CA GLU A 33 -7.60 -16.67 -0.81
C GLU A 33 -7.25 -16.78 0.68
N PHE A 34 -7.54 -15.75 1.45
CA PHE A 34 -7.19 -15.70 2.88
C PHE A 34 -8.15 -16.50 3.77
N SER A 35 -9.38 -16.81 3.31
CA SER A 35 -10.39 -17.51 4.11
C SER A 35 -10.00 -18.94 4.49
N ASP A 36 -9.07 -19.56 3.77
CA ASP A 36 -8.63 -20.94 3.99
C ASP A 36 -7.60 -21.13 5.13
N CYS A 37 -7.23 -20.09 5.86
CA CYS A 37 -6.35 -20.11 7.05
C CYS A 37 -5.02 -20.88 6.90
N LYS A 38 -4.50 -21.04 5.70
CA LYS A 38 -3.30 -21.84 5.42
C LYS A 38 -2.06 -21.01 5.06
N GLY A 39 -2.10 -19.73 5.36
CA GLY A 39 -1.14 -18.77 4.82
C GLY A 39 -1.55 -18.35 3.40
N ILE A 40 -0.97 -17.26 2.92
CA ILE A 40 -1.19 -16.75 1.57
C ILE A 40 0.12 -16.76 0.79
N ASP A 41 0.10 -17.36 -0.39
CA ASP A 41 1.14 -17.17 -1.39
C ASP A 41 0.89 -15.82 -2.09
N LEU A 42 1.56 -14.78 -1.60
CA LEU A 42 1.37 -13.41 -2.08
C LEU A 42 1.72 -13.24 -3.57
N GLN A 43 2.71 -13.98 -4.07
CA GLN A 43 3.07 -13.90 -5.50
C GLN A 43 1.98 -14.53 -6.38
N ASN A 44 1.48 -15.68 -5.98
CA ASN A 44 0.38 -16.33 -6.68
C ASN A 44 -0.91 -15.49 -6.59
N TYR A 45 -1.16 -14.86 -5.44
CA TYR A 45 -2.27 -13.93 -5.26
C TYR A 45 -2.21 -12.78 -6.27
N ILE A 46 -1.05 -12.09 -6.39
CA ILE A 46 -0.86 -10.99 -7.34
C ILE A 46 -1.17 -11.43 -8.78
N LYS A 47 -0.64 -12.58 -9.20
CA LYS A 47 -0.91 -13.13 -10.55
C LYS A 47 -2.41 -13.41 -10.76
N LYS A 48 -3.08 -13.98 -9.77
CA LYS A 48 -4.49 -14.32 -9.83
C LYS A 48 -5.38 -13.09 -9.93
N VAL A 49 -5.09 -12.06 -9.12
CA VAL A 49 -5.81 -10.78 -9.18
C VAL A 49 -5.60 -10.12 -10.54
N ASN A 50 -4.34 -10.02 -10.98
CA ASN A 50 -4.03 -9.41 -12.26
C ASN A 50 -4.81 -10.06 -13.39
N LYS A 51 -4.80 -11.38 -13.46
CA LYS A 51 -5.57 -12.14 -14.45
C LYS A 51 -7.06 -11.81 -14.38
N ARG A 52 -7.68 -11.78 -13.20
CA ARG A 52 -9.12 -11.42 -13.04
C ARG A 52 -9.43 -10.01 -13.55
N ILE A 53 -8.55 -9.05 -13.30
CA ILE A 53 -8.71 -7.67 -13.78
C ILE A 53 -8.57 -7.62 -15.31
N CYS A 54 -7.57 -8.29 -15.89
CA CYS A 54 -7.38 -8.36 -17.34
C CYS A 54 -8.56 -9.04 -18.05
N GLU A 55 -9.08 -10.15 -17.51
CA GLU A 55 -10.28 -10.82 -18.04
C GLU A 55 -11.51 -9.89 -18.00
N TYR A 56 -11.67 -9.11 -16.94
CA TYR A 56 -12.74 -8.10 -16.84
C TYR A 56 -12.57 -7.00 -17.89
N GLN A 57 -11.36 -6.46 -18.05
CA GLN A 57 -11.04 -5.45 -19.08
C GLN A 57 -11.39 -5.95 -20.48
N GLN A 58 -11.00 -7.18 -20.83
CA GLN A 58 -11.29 -7.79 -22.12
C GLN A 58 -12.80 -8.00 -22.34
N THR A 59 -13.51 -8.45 -21.30
CA THR A 59 -14.95 -8.75 -21.38
C THR A 59 -15.79 -7.48 -21.62
N TYR A 60 -15.42 -6.39 -20.94
CA TYR A 60 -16.23 -5.16 -20.95
C TYR A 60 -15.65 -4.03 -21.81
N GLY A 61 -14.48 -4.23 -22.41
CA GLY A 61 -13.83 -3.21 -23.25
C GLY A 61 -13.39 -1.97 -22.48
N VAL A 62 -13.05 -2.12 -21.20
CA VAL A 62 -12.63 -1.00 -20.33
C VAL A 62 -11.14 -1.11 -20.00
N ARG A 63 -10.52 0.02 -19.62
CA ARG A 63 -9.17 0.03 -19.04
C ARG A 63 -9.28 0.42 -17.57
N MET A 64 -8.71 -0.40 -16.72
CA MET A 64 -8.70 -0.19 -15.28
C MET A 64 -7.47 -0.83 -14.65
N GLY A 65 -7.08 -0.34 -13.50
CA GLY A 65 -6.02 -0.92 -12.70
C GLY A 65 -6.16 -0.52 -11.24
N THR A 66 -5.33 -1.09 -10.40
CA THR A 66 -5.26 -0.70 -9.00
C THR A 66 -3.88 -0.95 -8.43
N THR A 67 -3.47 -0.13 -7.46
CA THR A 67 -2.31 -0.44 -6.63
C THR A 67 -2.63 -1.62 -5.71
N PHE A 68 -1.58 -2.16 -5.10
CA PHE A 68 -1.71 -3.09 -3.98
C PHE A 68 -0.61 -2.80 -2.97
N ALA A 69 -0.98 -2.38 -1.78
CA ALA A 69 -0.07 -2.25 -0.64
C ALA A 69 -0.61 -3.10 0.51
N GLY A 70 0.16 -4.10 0.95
CA GLY A 70 -0.31 -5.05 1.94
C GLY A 70 0.73 -5.46 2.97
N ILE A 71 0.27 -5.77 4.18
CA ILE A 71 1.06 -6.33 5.28
C ILE A 71 0.42 -7.64 5.72
N TYR A 72 1.18 -8.70 5.63
CA TYR A 72 0.84 -10.02 6.15
C TYR A 72 1.67 -10.34 7.37
N ILE A 73 1.02 -10.74 8.46
CA ILE A 73 1.68 -11.12 9.71
C ILE A 73 1.33 -12.57 10.04
N GLU A 74 2.36 -13.39 10.25
CA GLU A 74 2.25 -14.78 10.67
C GLU A 74 3.33 -15.11 11.70
N ASN A 75 2.95 -15.58 12.89
CA ASN A 75 3.89 -16.01 13.92
C ASN A 75 4.99 -14.97 14.23
N LYS A 76 4.64 -13.69 14.34
CA LYS A 76 5.57 -12.55 14.51
C LYS A 76 6.50 -12.29 13.31
N HIS A 77 6.27 -12.93 12.18
CA HIS A 77 6.93 -12.59 10.92
C HIS A 77 6.01 -11.66 10.12
N LEU A 78 6.56 -10.58 9.63
CA LEU A 78 5.84 -9.63 8.80
C LEU A 78 6.40 -9.67 7.39
N THR A 79 5.51 -9.78 6.43
CA THR A 79 5.81 -9.59 5.00
C THR A 79 4.99 -8.42 4.50
N ALA A 80 5.64 -7.35 4.04
CA ALA A 80 5.00 -6.28 3.32
C ALA A 80 5.21 -6.48 1.82
N ILE A 81 4.16 -6.23 1.04
CA ILE A 81 4.17 -6.33 -0.42
C ILE A 81 3.58 -5.07 -1.02
N ASN A 82 4.22 -4.54 -2.04
CA ASN A 82 3.80 -3.33 -2.73
C ASN A 82 3.83 -3.51 -4.24
N LEU A 83 2.79 -3.04 -4.92
CA LEU A 83 2.69 -2.89 -6.35
C LEU A 83 1.91 -1.59 -6.66
N GLY A 84 2.58 -0.60 -7.23
CA GLY A 84 2.07 0.77 -7.40
C GLY A 84 2.80 1.77 -6.53
N ASP A 85 2.18 2.90 -6.25
CA ASP A 85 2.71 4.04 -5.49
C ASP A 85 1.99 4.31 -4.16
N SER A 86 1.05 3.46 -3.77
CA SER A 86 0.60 3.38 -2.38
C SER A 86 1.77 2.97 -1.51
N ARG A 87 1.92 3.58 -0.33
CA ARG A 87 3.13 3.44 0.48
C ARG A 87 2.91 2.66 1.77
N ILE A 88 3.99 2.02 2.22
CA ILE A 88 4.07 1.34 3.51
C ILE A 88 5.26 1.90 4.27
N TYR A 89 4.99 2.42 5.47
CA TYR A 89 6.00 2.92 6.39
C TYR A 89 6.08 2.02 7.62
N ARG A 90 7.27 1.87 8.17
CA ARG A 90 7.54 1.25 9.47
C ARG A 90 8.05 2.30 10.43
N ILE A 91 7.51 2.33 11.64
CA ILE A 91 7.94 3.17 12.74
C ILE A 91 8.49 2.28 13.83
N ALA A 92 9.75 2.43 14.15
CA ALA A 92 10.44 1.70 15.22
C ALA A 92 11.56 2.59 15.80
N GLU A 93 11.82 2.48 17.10
CA GLU A 93 12.92 3.21 17.76
C GLU A 93 12.85 4.73 17.55
N ASN A 94 11.63 5.30 17.46
CA ASN A 94 11.37 6.71 17.18
C ASN A 94 11.86 7.19 15.79
N GLU A 95 11.98 6.31 14.83
CA GLU A 95 12.32 6.61 13.44
C GLU A 95 11.29 6.00 12.50
N MET A 96 10.86 6.77 11.50
CA MET A 96 10.01 6.30 10.42
C MET A 96 10.84 5.99 9.18
N ARG A 97 10.55 4.86 8.53
CA ARG A 97 11.13 4.49 7.24
C ARG A 97 10.06 4.02 6.28
N GLN A 98 10.07 4.51 5.07
CA GLN A 98 9.31 3.89 3.99
C GLN A 98 9.95 2.54 3.68
N ILE A 99 9.16 1.45 3.80
CA ILE A 99 9.60 0.07 3.52
C ILE A 99 9.08 -0.45 2.18
N SER A 100 8.14 0.27 1.55
CA SER A 100 7.75 0.08 0.17
C SER A 100 8.62 0.93 -0.76
N LYS A 101 8.60 0.60 -2.05
CA LYS A 101 9.21 1.42 -3.10
C LYS A 101 8.16 1.73 -4.15
N ASP A 102 8.00 3.00 -4.48
CA ASP A 102 6.99 3.43 -5.44
C ASP A 102 7.30 2.88 -6.84
N HIS A 103 6.31 2.34 -7.51
CA HIS A 103 6.41 1.92 -8.91
C HIS A 103 5.85 3.00 -9.83
N ASN A 104 6.60 4.10 -9.97
CA ASN A 104 6.28 5.19 -10.88
C ASN A 104 7.53 5.68 -11.64
N GLU A 105 7.32 6.49 -12.70
CA GLU A 105 8.44 7.02 -13.49
C GLU A 105 9.40 7.87 -12.64
N TYR A 106 8.89 8.57 -11.62
CA TYR A 106 9.70 9.39 -10.72
C TYR A 106 10.74 8.55 -9.98
N GLN A 107 10.32 7.44 -9.38
CA GLN A 107 11.25 6.54 -8.68
C GLN A 107 12.25 5.90 -9.65
N THR A 108 11.81 5.55 -10.86
CA THR A 108 12.71 5.03 -11.91
C THR A 108 13.78 6.06 -12.29
N MET A 109 13.42 7.34 -12.37
CA MET A 109 14.39 8.41 -12.65
C MET A 109 15.38 8.62 -11.50
N ILE A 110 14.91 8.56 -10.24
CA ILE A 110 15.76 8.62 -9.05
C ILE A 110 16.79 7.48 -9.06
N ASP A 111 16.34 6.25 -9.28
CA ASP A 111 17.20 5.06 -9.31
C ASP A 111 18.26 5.11 -10.42
N ALA A 112 17.91 5.71 -11.55
CA ALA A 112 18.82 5.91 -12.67
C ALA A 112 19.78 7.12 -12.49
N GLY A 113 19.64 7.90 -11.40
CA GLY A 113 20.41 9.11 -11.16
C GLY A 113 20.15 10.21 -12.19
N ILE A 114 18.95 10.25 -12.78
CA ILE A 114 18.56 11.24 -13.79
C ILE A 114 18.17 12.55 -13.07
N GLU A 115 18.79 13.65 -13.46
CA GLU A 115 18.37 14.99 -13.01
C GLU A 115 17.11 15.43 -13.75
N PHE A 116 16.15 16.02 -13.02
CA PHE A 116 14.88 16.45 -13.58
C PHE A 116 14.38 17.75 -12.90
N THR A 117 13.54 18.47 -13.62
CA THR A 117 12.86 19.66 -13.09
C THR A 117 11.69 19.27 -12.18
N GLU A 118 11.29 20.17 -11.28
CA GLU A 118 10.11 19.97 -10.42
C GLU A 118 8.84 19.61 -11.22
N GLN A 119 8.64 20.25 -12.38
CA GLN A 119 7.51 19.97 -13.25
C GLN A 119 7.57 18.55 -13.86
N ALA A 120 8.77 18.07 -14.22
CA ALA A 120 8.97 16.71 -14.69
C ALA A 120 8.73 15.69 -13.56
N ALA A 121 9.25 15.98 -12.36
CA ALA A 121 9.01 15.18 -11.16
C ALA A 121 7.52 14.97 -10.90
N LYS A 122 6.74 16.05 -10.89
CA LYS A 122 5.29 15.99 -10.65
C LYS A 122 4.56 15.14 -11.69
N ARG A 123 4.94 15.23 -12.97
CA ARG A 123 4.35 14.39 -14.02
C ARG A 123 4.78 12.94 -13.92
N ALA A 124 6.01 12.69 -13.53
CA ALA A 124 6.56 11.34 -13.40
C ALA A 124 5.96 10.57 -12.22
N LYS A 125 5.59 11.25 -11.13
CA LYS A 125 4.91 10.64 -9.99
C LYS A 125 3.54 10.07 -10.37
N SER A 126 2.75 10.75 -11.20
CA SER A 126 1.42 10.28 -11.62
C SER A 126 1.43 9.19 -12.70
N ARG A 127 2.60 8.67 -13.07
CA ARG A 127 2.74 7.62 -14.09
C ARG A 127 3.29 6.35 -13.48
N LEU A 128 2.38 5.45 -13.16
CA LEU A 128 2.75 4.15 -12.64
C LEU A 128 3.46 3.30 -13.69
N THR A 129 4.48 2.58 -13.24
CA THR A 129 5.25 1.62 -14.04
C THR A 129 4.84 0.18 -13.77
N GLN A 130 4.22 -0.07 -12.60
CA GLN A 130 3.72 -1.38 -12.18
C GLN A 130 2.42 -1.20 -11.39
N PHE A 131 1.37 -1.95 -11.75
CA PHE A 131 0.08 -1.99 -11.05
C PHE A 131 -0.73 -3.23 -11.47
N LEU A 132 -1.73 -3.61 -10.70
CA LEU A 132 -2.66 -4.68 -11.06
C LEU A 132 -3.59 -4.24 -12.19
N GLY A 133 -3.70 -5.06 -13.24
CA GLY A 133 -4.46 -4.78 -14.47
C GLY A 133 -3.57 -4.50 -15.68
N MET A 134 -2.25 -4.64 -15.54
CA MET A 134 -1.32 -4.63 -16.67
C MET A 134 -1.40 -5.94 -17.45
N ASP A 135 -1.21 -5.85 -18.77
CA ASP A 135 -1.21 -7.01 -19.64
C ASP A 135 -0.01 -7.93 -19.29
N ASP A 136 -0.31 -9.13 -18.79
CA ASP A 136 0.68 -10.09 -18.33
C ASP A 136 1.39 -10.84 -19.49
N GLU A 137 0.90 -10.71 -20.72
CA GLU A 137 1.61 -11.17 -21.91
C GLU A 137 2.75 -10.21 -22.32
N GLU A 138 2.62 -8.92 -21.99
CA GLU A 138 3.61 -7.90 -22.33
C GLU A 138 4.53 -7.54 -21.18
N ILE A 139 4.07 -7.60 -19.93
CA ILE A 139 4.78 -7.09 -18.75
C ILE A 139 4.73 -8.08 -17.60
N GLU A 140 5.88 -8.54 -17.13
CA GLU A 140 5.99 -9.29 -15.89
C GLU A 140 5.83 -8.35 -14.69
N LEU A 141 4.88 -8.68 -13.80
CA LEU A 141 4.69 -7.93 -12.57
C LEU A 141 5.78 -8.28 -11.55
N GLU A 142 6.45 -7.27 -11.05
CA GLU A 142 7.54 -7.36 -10.08
C GLU A 142 7.16 -6.67 -8.76
N PRO A 143 6.29 -7.28 -7.92
CA PRO A 143 5.94 -6.68 -6.64
C PRO A 143 7.16 -6.58 -5.73
N GLN A 144 7.32 -5.43 -5.09
CA GLN A 144 8.36 -5.23 -4.10
C GLN A 144 7.96 -5.92 -2.80
N ILE A 145 8.88 -6.71 -2.21
CA ILE A 145 8.65 -7.46 -0.98
C ILE A 145 9.66 -7.02 0.08
N TYR A 146 9.15 -6.69 1.26
CA TYR A 146 9.94 -6.45 2.46
C TYR A 146 9.58 -7.49 3.52
N VAL A 147 10.59 -8.07 4.17
CA VAL A 147 10.41 -9.08 5.23
C VAL A 147 11.04 -8.59 6.53
N ASN A 148 10.24 -8.57 7.60
CA ASN A 148 10.72 -8.43 8.96
C ASN A 148 10.50 -9.76 9.69
N SER A 149 11.59 -10.47 9.99
CA SER A 149 11.54 -11.80 10.58
C SER A 149 11.14 -11.84 12.07
N ALA A 150 11.09 -10.69 12.72
CA ALA A 150 10.70 -10.59 14.13
C ALA A 150 10.15 -9.19 14.44
N VAL A 151 8.83 -9.01 14.26
CA VAL A 151 8.18 -7.78 14.74
C VAL A 151 8.25 -7.69 16.26
N THR A 152 8.50 -6.50 16.76
CA THR A 152 8.64 -6.24 18.19
C THR A 152 7.50 -5.36 18.69
N VAL A 153 7.13 -5.55 19.97
CA VAL A 153 6.13 -4.70 20.65
C VAL A 153 6.56 -3.24 20.57
N GLY A 154 5.62 -2.35 20.27
CA GLY A 154 5.86 -0.93 20.09
C GLY A 154 6.16 -0.51 18.66
N GLU A 155 6.41 -1.45 17.73
CA GLU A 155 6.47 -1.10 16.30
C GLU A 155 5.09 -0.71 15.79
N SER A 156 5.06 0.28 14.90
CA SER A 156 3.86 0.68 14.16
C SER A 156 4.12 0.63 12.66
N TYR A 157 3.05 0.42 11.91
CA TYR A 157 3.09 0.43 10.44
C TYR A 157 1.95 1.27 9.91
N LEU A 158 2.23 2.06 8.87
CA LEU A 158 1.23 2.83 8.14
C LEU A 158 1.19 2.36 6.70
N ILE A 159 0.00 2.02 6.20
CA ILE A 159 -0.27 1.82 4.78
C ILE A 159 -1.13 3.00 4.34
N CYS A 160 -0.77 3.69 3.26
CA CYS A 160 -1.56 4.81 2.77
C CYS A 160 -1.56 4.90 1.23
N SER A 161 -2.64 5.50 0.69
CA SER A 161 -2.71 5.88 -0.72
C SER A 161 -1.90 7.15 -1.00
N ASP A 162 -1.67 7.42 -2.28
CA ASP A 162 -0.94 8.60 -2.79
C ASP A 162 -1.63 9.91 -2.40
N GLY A 163 -2.97 9.96 -2.30
CA GLY A 163 -3.71 11.13 -1.83
C GLY A 163 -3.22 11.64 -0.48
N LEU A 164 -2.74 10.75 0.41
CA LEU A 164 -2.11 11.13 1.66
C LEU A 164 -0.64 11.51 1.46
N SER A 165 0.17 10.65 0.86
CA SER A 165 1.62 10.81 0.76
C SER A 165 2.08 11.83 -0.28
N ASP A 166 1.22 12.24 -1.21
CA ASP A 166 1.47 13.39 -2.10
C ASP A 166 1.09 14.73 -1.45
N THR A 167 0.24 14.69 -0.42
CA THR A 167 -0.21 15.89 0.30
C THR A 167 0.64 16.19 1.53
N LEU A 168 1.04 15.18 2.28
CA LEU A 168 1.91 15.30 3.45
C LEU A 168 3.32 14.83 3.13
N SER A 169 4.33 15.58 3.56
CA SER A 169 5.71 15.11 3.48
C SER A 169 5.98 13.97 4.47
N ASP A 170 7.02 13.18 4.19
CA ASP A 170 7.42 12.10 5.11
C ASP A 170 7.69 12.62 6.53
N GLU A 171 8.29 13.81 6.67
CA GLU A 171 8.54 14.43 7.99
C GLU A 171 7.24 14.81 8.72
N GLU A 172 6.19 15.21 7.99
CA GLU A 172 4.89 15.53 8.58
C GLU A 172 4.16 14.26 9.02
N ILE A 173 4.23 13.22 8.21
CA ILE A 173 3.68 11.90 8.56
C ILE A 173 4.42 11.37 9.80
N GLU A 174 5.75 11.34 9.79
CA GLU A 174 6.57 10.90 10.92
C GLU A 174 6.23 11.65 12.20
N LYS A 175 6.20 12.98 12.13
CA LYS A 175 5.87 13.82 13.29
C LYS A 175 4.51 13.47 13.88
N THR A 176 3.51 13.20 13.05
CA THR A 176 2.17 12.83 13.52
C THR A 176 2.18 11.44 14.13
N MET A 177 2.81 10.48 13.47
CA MET A 177 2.92 9.10 13.94
C MET A 177 3.63 9.01 15.31
N LEU A 178 4.69 9.82 15.52
CA LEU A 178 5.46 9.84 16.76
C LEU A 178 4.80 10.66 17.88
N ALA A 179 3.96 11.64 17.55
CA ALA A 179 3.28 12.49 18.53
C ALA A 179 2.03 11.84 19.13
N CYS A 180 1.40 10.93 18.42
CA CYS A 180 0.17 10.27 18.84
C CYS A 180 0.46 9.03 19.70
N ASN A 181 -0.39 8.80 20.71
CA ASN A 181 -0.42 7.52 21.40
C ASN A 181 -1.16 6.49 20.51
N PRO A 182 -0.50 5.45 20.02
CA PRO A 182 -1.10 4.54 19.05
C PRO A 182 -2.27 3.69 19.59
N VAL A 183 -2.46 3.67 20.91
CA VAL A 183 -3.58 2.95 21.57
C VAL A 183 -4.78 3.86 21.83
N GLU A 184 -4.53 5.13 22.16
CA GLU A 184 -5.58 6.08 22.58
C GLU A 184 -6.03 7.00 21.45
N ASP A 185 -5.12 7.33 20.52
CA ASP A 185 -5.37 8.30 19.45
C ASP A 185 -5.75 7.63 18.14
N ASN A 186 -6.67 8.23 17.39
CA ASN A 186 -6.93 7.85 16.01
C ASN A 186 -5.92 8.52 15.08
N ILE A 187 -4.77 7.87 14.89
CA ILE A 187 -3.66 8.37 14.07
C ILE A 187 -4.11 8.60 12.62
N CYS A 188 -4.86 7.66 12.04
CA CYS A 188 -5.35 7.79 10.67
C CYS A 188 -6.23 9.03 10.49
N GLU A 189 -7.12 9.30 11.43
CA GLU A 189 -7.97 10.50 11.41
C GLU A 189 -7.13 11.78 11.53
N SER A 190 -6.08 11.77 12.36
CA SER A 190 -5.17 12.91 12.51
C SER A 190 -4.42 13.22 11.23
N LEU A 191 -3.91 12.19 10.53
CA LEU A 191 -3.23 12.33 9.24
C LEU A 191 -4.18 12.85 8.16
N ILE A 192 -5.39 12.27 8.06
CA ILE A 192 -6.38 12.70 7.07
C ILE A 192 -6.78 14.16 7.30
N LYS A 193 -7.07 14.56 8.55
CA LYS A 193 -7.39 15.97 8.88
C LYS A 193 -6.28 16.95 8.50
N GLN A 194 -5.01 16.57 8.70
CA GLN A 194 -3.89 17.41 8.29
C GLN A 194 -3.81 17.55 6.77
N ALA A 195 -4.02 16.47 6.03
CA ALA A 195 -4.04 16.52 4.57
C ALA A 195 -5.22 17.33 4.03
N GLU A 196 -6.41 17.22 4.64
CA GLU A 196 -7.57 18.06 4.30
C GLU A 196 -7.29 19.55 4.51
N GLN A 197 -6.59 19.94 5.60
CA GLN A 197 -6.20 21.31 5.86
C GLN A 197 -5.22 21.85 4.80
N LYS A 198 -4.49 20.99 4.11
CA LYS A 198 -3.62 21.33 2.98
C LYS A 198 -4.32 21.28 1.62
N ASN A 199 -5.65 21.11 1.62
CA ASN A 199 -6.47 21.01 0.41
C ASN A 199 -6.09 19.78 -0.44
N ALA A 200 -5.92 18.62 0.16
CA ALA A 200 -5.82 17.36 -0.55
C ALA A 200 -6.92 17.24 -1.61
N LYS A 201 -6.57 16.76 -2.80
CA LYS A 201 -7.47 16.75 -3.96
C LYS A 201 -7.91 15.35 -4.34
N ASP A 202 -7.26 14.35 -3.79
CA ASP A 202 -7.53 12.95 -4.08
C ASP A 202 -8.17 12.23 -2.90
N ASN A 203 -8.71 11.05 -3.16
CA ASN A 203 -9.19 10.16 -2.11
C ASN A 203 -8.03 9.77 -1.19
N MET A 204 -8.27 9.72 0.09
CA MET A 204 -7.27 9.38 1.08
C MET A 204 -7.68 8.14 1.85
N THR A 205 -6.82 7.13 1.84
CA THR A 205 -6.98 5.93 2.65
C THR A 205 -5.74 5.71 3.50
N ALA A 206 -5.94 5.41 4.78
CA ALA A 206 -4.86 5.10 5.71
C ALA A 206 -5.24 3.93 6.61
N ILE A 207 -4.30 3.02 6.83
CA ILE A 207 -4.41 1.91 7.78
C ILE A 207 -3.19 2.00 8.69
N CYS A 208 -3.42 2.14 9.99
CA CYS A 208 -2.36 2.13 10.99
C CYS A 208 -2.41 0.82 11.79
N LEU A 209 -1.28 0.15 11.90
CA LEU A 209 -1.11 -1.06 12.70
C LEU A 209 -0.15 -0.76 13.83
N HIS A 210 -0.45 -1.25 15.02
CA HIS A 210 0.44 -1.18 16.18
C HIS A 210 0.63 -2.55 16.80
N ILE A 211 1.87 -2.93 17.06
CA ILE A 211 2.21 -4.23 17.65
C ILE A 211 2.14 -4.12 19.17
N LEU A 212 1.12 -4.73 19.74
CA LEU A 212 0.87 -4.77 21.18
C LEU A 212 1.45 -6.03 21.83
N ASP A 213 1.62 -6.00 23.14
CA ASP A 213 1.95 -7.18 23.92
C ASP A 213 0.69 -8.05 24.13
N ASP A 214 0.81 -9.36 23.91
CA ASP A 214 -0.30 -10.30 24.15
C ASP A 214 -0.73 -10.38 25.63
N SER A 215 0.05 -9.82 26.56
CA SER A 215 -0.19 -9.88 28.01
C SER A 215 -1.25 -8.90 28.52
N GLU A 216 -1.78 -8.00 27.71
CA GLU A 216 -2.81 -7.01 28.13
C GLU A 216 -4.27 -7.46 27.88
N HIS A 217 -4.50 -8.70 27.47
CA HIS A 217 -5.82 -9.25 27.15
C HIS A 217 -6.25 -10.42 28.06
N GLU A 218 -5.77 -10.48 29.34
CA GLU A 218 -6.32 -11.35 30.36
C GLU A 218 -7.21 -10.58 31.37
#